data_820c090e8c392823574cf2eaa2785582
#
_entry.id   820c090e8c392823574cf2eaa2785582
#
_cell.length_a   1.000
_cell.length_b   1.000
_cell.length_c   1.000
_cell.angle_alpha   90.00
_cell.angle_beta   90.00
_cell.angle_gamma   90.00
#
_symmetry.space_group_name_H-M   'P 1'
#
loop_
_entity.id
_entity.type
_entity.pdbx_description
1 polymer ?
#
loop_
_entity_poly.entity_id
_entity_poly.type
_entity_poly.pdbx_seq_one_letter_code
_entity_poly.pdbx_strand_id
1 'polypeptide(L)'
;MNLAGLGSKAVAGAFEAFSDWLITHVSAKRAALSIDRYLHFFVQIQKHWNGLPSYESLVDKFSAEGLRRFRLPMKWASETGVFLVDAEMREASSERRRIDALLAEVAADDRSAIVGAYLKYLKDREVNGETSLRSIRLALRPAVSLMIEQANGDKAIPSQSSLDAFLVKSPGQKAAIWGFISFLNANYETDLVPRVDPIQTRARRHKQKEEQLIELLGEPVKGKRPAHPPMNG
;
A
#
# COMPACT_ATOMS: atom_id res chain seq x y z
N MET A 1 -38.10 -7.39 7.75
CA MET A 1 -36.94 -6.69 7.12
C MET A 1 -37.48 -5.91 5.94
N ASN A 2 -37.27 -4.59 5.89
CA ASN A 2 -37.91 -3.76 4.86
C ASN A 2 -36.93 -3.62 3.67
N LEU A 3 -37.13 -4.42 2.60
CA LEU A 3 -36.36 -4.38 1.36
C LEU A 3 -36.71 -3.17 0.46
N ALA A 4 -37.56 -2.27 0.94
CA ALA A 4 -38.03 -1.10 0.19
C ALA A 4 -36.92 -0.13 -0.25
N GLY A 5 -35.68 -0.28 0.29
CA GLY A 5 -34.52 0.48 -0.14
C GLY A 5 -33.74 -0.11 -1.34
N LEU A 6 -34.09 -1.32 -1.79
CA LEU A 6 -33.45 -1.98 -2.93
C LEU A 6 -34.43 -2.02 -4.11
N GLY A 7 -34.43 -0.99 -4.97
CA GLY A 7 -35.32 -0.86 -6.12
C GLY A 7 -35.01 -1.79 -7.30
N SER A 8 -33.75 -2.29 -7.40
CA SER A 8 -33.35 -3.25 -8.43
C SER A 8 -33.67 -4.68 -7.99
N LYS A 9 -34.44 -5.41 -8.78
CA LYS A 9 -34.74 -6.84 -8.54
C LYS A 9 -33.48 -7.68 -8.45
N ALA A 10 -32.45 -7.37 -9.25
CA ALA A 10 -31.18 -8.10 -9.25
C ALA A 10 -30.42 -7.91 -7.93
N VAL A 11 -30.35 -6.68 -7.41
CA VAL A 11 -29.65 -6.39 -6.14
C VAL A 11 -30.44 -6.92 -4.95
N ALA A 12 -31.79 -6.80 -4.97
CA ALA A 12 -32.64 -7.36 -3.94
C ALA A 12 -32.53 -8.89 -3.86
N GLY A 13 -32.60 -9.60 -4.99
CA GLY A 13 -32.46 -11.04 -5.05
C GLY A 13 -31.04 -11.50 -4.63
N ALA A 14 -30.01 -10.74 -4.97
CA ALA A 14 -28.64 -11.02 -4.51
C ALA A 14 -28.53 -10.85 -2.99
N PHE A 15 -29.16 -9.84 -2.40
CA PHE A 15 -29.16 -9.65 -0.96
C PHE A 15 -29.95 -10.74 -0.23
N GLU A 16 -31.09 -11.20 -0.75
CA GLU A 16 -31.84 -12.34 -0.22
C GLU A 16 -30.99 -13.62 -0.24
N ALA A 17 -30.42 -13.97 -1.39
CA ALA A 17 -29.52 -15.13 -1.53
C ALA A 17 -28.30 -15.05 -0.61
N PHE A 18 -27.72 -13.86 -0.44
CA PHE A 18 -26.66 -13.65 0.53
C PHE A 18 -27.14 -13.84 1.97
N SER A 19 -28.34 -13.39 2.31
CA SER A 19 -28.90 -13.52 3.66
C SER A 19 -29.12 -14.98 4.03
N ASP A 20 -29.63 -15.78 3.12
CA ASP A 20 -29.82 -17.22 3.30
C ASP A 20 -28.47 -17.94 3.46
N TRP A 21 -27.51 -17.62 2.60
CA TRP A 21 -26.15 -18.14 2.72
C TRP A 21 -25.51 -17.73 4.05
N LEU A 22 -25.71 -16.48 4.51
CA LEU A 22 -25.14 -15.99 5.76
C LEU A 22 -25.66 -16.79 6.96
N ILE A 23 -26.97 -17.08 7.01
CA ILE A 23 -27.59 -17.87 8.09
C ILE A 23 -26.98 -19.28 8.17
N THR A 24 -26.64 -19.89 7.04
CA THR A 24 -26.02 -21.21 6.99
C THR A 24 -24.53 -21.21 7.34
N HIS A 25 -23.82 -20.09 7.10
CA HIS A 25 -22.37 -19.98 7.30
C HIS A 25 -21.95 -19.38 8.65
N VAL A 26 -22.86 -18.65 9.30
CA VAL A 26 -22.68 -18.15 10.66
C VAL A 26 -23.92 -18.48 11.49
N SER A 27 -23.86 -18.41 12.80
CA SER A 27 -25.08 -18.67 13.60
C SER A 27 -26.17 -17.62 13.31
N ALA A 28 -27.46 -18.01 13.41
CA ALA A 28 -28.60 -17.10 13.20
C ALA A 28 -28.48 -15.81 14.01
N LYS A 29 -28.01 -15.90 15.27
CA LYS A 29 -27.75 -14.72 16.11
C LYS A 29 -26.72 -13.79 15.51
N ARG A 30 -25.60 -14.31 14.96
CA ARG A 30 -24.55 -13.49 14.31
C ARG A 30 -25.05 -12.90 13.00
N ALA A 31 -25.82 -13.67 12.22
CA ALA A 31 -26.45 -13.17 11.01
C ALA A 31 -27.35 -11.98 11.31
N ALA A 32 -28.25 -12.10 12.28
CA ALA A 32 -29.16 -11.03 12.69
C ALA A 32 -28.42 -9.76 13.16
N LEU A 33 -27.31 -9.89 13.89
CA LEU A 33 -26.51 -8.76 14.38
C LEU A 33 -25.67 -8.05 13.30
N SER A 34 -25.42 -8.71 12.17
CA SER A 34 -24.52 -8.17 11.15
C SER A 34 -25.23 -7.81 9.84
N ILE A 35 -26.46 -8.22 9.65
CA ILE A 35 -27.18 -8.10 8.38
C ILE A 35 -27.34 -6.64 7.94
N ASP A 36 -27.63 -5.72 8.86
CA ASP A 36 -27.81 -4.29 8.55
C ASP A 36 -26.54 -3.66 7.96
N ARG A 37 -25.36 -4.05 8.46
CA ARG A 37 -24.08 -3.62 7.90
C ARG A 37 -23.90 -4.11 6.47
N TYR A 38 -24.32 -5.33 6.17
CA TYR A 38 -24.25 -5.89 4.83
C TYR A 38 -25.32 -5.33 3.91
N LEU A 39 -26.53 -5.05 4.40
CA LEU A 39 -27.56 -4.33 3.65
C LEU A 39 -27.01 -3.00 3.12
N HIS A 40 -26.28 -2.26 3.96
CA HIS A 40 -25.65 -1.02 3.54
C HIS A 40 -24.73 -1.19 2.32
N PHE A 41 -23.98 -2.27 2.24
CA PHE A 41 -23.14 -2.59 1.07
C PHE A 41 -23.97 -2.78 -0.20
N PHE A 42 -25.08 -3.54 -0.13
CA PHE A 42 -25.97 -3.73 -1.28
C PHE A 42 -26.69 -2.44 -1.68
N VAL A 43 -27.07 -1.60 -0.72
CA VAL A 43 -27.61 -0.27 -0.99
C VAL A 43 -26.59 0.61 -1.73
N GLN A 44 -25.31 0.57 -1.36
CA GLN A 44 -24.26 1.28 -2.09
C GLN A 44 -24.10 0.74 -3.51
N ILE A 45 -24.14 -0.58 -3.71
CA ILE A 45 -24.11 -1.19 -5.05
C ILE A 45 -25.28 -0.67 -5.87
N GLN A 46 -26.49 -0.71 -5.35
CA GLN A 46 -27.67 -0.21 -6.03
C GLN A 46 -27.55 1.26 -6.42
N LYS A 47 -27.10 2.09 -5.48
CA LYS A 47 -26.96 3.54 -5.70
C LYS A 47 -26.02 3.87 -6.86
N HIS A 48 -24.96 3.06 -7.05
CA HIS A 48 -23.93 3.34 -8.04
C HIS A 48 -24.18 2.68 -9.40
N TRP A 49 -24.75 1.47 -9.43
CA TRP A 49 -24.88 0.70 -10.67
C TRP A 49 -26.31 0.28 -11.01
N ASN A 50 -27.26 0.46 -10.11
CA ASN A 50 -28.65 -0.01 -10.26
C ASN A 50 -28.77 -1.50 -10.70
N GLY A 51 -27.72 -2.30 -10.42
CA GLY A 51 -27.60 -3.72 -10.77
C GLY A 51 -26.37 -4.31 -10.09
N LEU A 52 -26.01 -5.54 -10.43
CA LEU A 52 -24.81 -6.20 -9.91
C LEU A 52 -23.60 -5.77 -10.77
N PRO A 53 -22.61 -5.08 -10.19
CA PRO A 53 -21.42 -4.66 -10.91
C PRO A 53 -20.45 -5.82 -11.14
N SER A 54 -19.47 -5.63 -12.03
CA SER A 54 -18.31 -6.52 -12.10
C SER A 54 -17.44 -6.38 -10.84
N TYR A 55 -16.59 -7.38 -10.58
CA TYR A 55 -15.63 -7.30 -9.49
C TYR A 55 -14.65 -6.11 -9.67
N GLU A 56 -14.26 -5.84 -10.91
CA GLU A 56 -13.43 -4.68 -11.27
C GLU A 56 -14.08 -3.37 -10.83
N SER A 57 -15.33 -3.15 -11.19
CA SER A 57 -16.09 -1.96 -10.78
C SER A 57 -16.18 -1.82 -9.25
N LEU A 58 -16.32 -2.95 -8.52
CA LEU A 58 -16.31 -2.94 -7.05
C LEU A 58 -14.93 -2.52 -6.50
N VAL A 59 -13.84 -3.04 -7.09
CA VAL A 59 -12.47 -2.68 -6.68
C VAL A 59 -12.18 -1.22 -6.96
N ASP A 60 -12.59 -0.70 -8.09
CA ASP A 60 -12.41 0.71 -8.46
C ASP A 60 -13.16 1.64 -7.50
N LYS A 61 -14.39 1.28 -7.12
CA LYS A 61 -15.20 2.11 -6.23
C LYS A 61 -14.80 2.03 -4.75
N PHE A 62 -14.59 0.80 -4.24
CA PHE A 62 -14.39 0.56 -2.81
C PHE A 62 -12.92 0.33 -2.45
N SER A 63 -12.03 0.15 -3.40
CA SER A 63 -10.68 -0.37 -3.28
C SER A 63 -10.63 -1.81 -2.72
N ALA A 64 -9.55 -2.53 -2.97
CA ALA A 64 -9.37 -3.89 -2.42
C ALA A 64 -9.39 -3.91 -0.87
N GLU A 65 -8.92 -2.83 -0.23
CA GLU A 65 -8.96 -2.68 1.25
C GLU A 65 -10.37 -2.42 1.76
N GLY A 66 -11.13 -1.53 1.10
CA GLY A 66 -12.52 -1.26 1.46
C GLY A 66 -13.39 -2.50 1.37
N LEU A 67 -13.16 -3.35 0.35
CA LEU A 67 -13.87 -4.63 0.19
C LEU A 67 -13.56 -5.65 1.30
N ARG A 68 -12.41 -5.54 2.01
CA ARG A 68 -12.13 -6.39 3.18
C ARG A 68 -13.15 -6.21 4.31
N ARG A 69 -13.77 -5.03 4.42
CA ARG A 69 -14.84 -4.77 5.40
C ARG A 69 -16.11 -5.58 5.09
N PHE A 70 -16.27 -5.98 3.82
CA PHE A 70 -17.39 -6.76 3.30
C PHE A 70 -16.97 -8.19 2.95
N ARG A 71 -16.05 -8.77 3.74
CA ARG A 71 -15.46 -10.09 3.49
C ARG A 71 -16.51 -11.19 3.29
N LEU A 72 -17.59 -11.20 4.06
CA LEU A 72 -18.63 -12.23 3.93
C LEU A 72 -19.47 -12.08 2.66
N PRO A 73 -19.98 -10.90 2.28
CA PRO A 73 -20.58 -10.70 0.96
C PRO A 73 -19.64 -11.08 -0.20
N MET A 74 -18.35 -10.72 -0.12
CA MET A 74 -17.38 -11.06 -1.15
C MET A 74 -17.07 -12.56 -1.21
N LYS A 75 -17.04 -13.26 -0.06
CA LYS A 75 -16.89 -14.71 0.00
C LYS A 75 -18.10 -15.40 -0.64
N TRP A 76 -19.30 -15.02 -0.23
CA TRP A 76 -20.54 -15.52 -0.83
C TRP A 76 -20.55 -15.34 -2.34
N ALA A 77 -20.29 -14.15 -2.81
CA ALA A 77 -20.31 -13.82 -4.23
C ALA A 77 -19.27 -14.61 -5.04
N SER A 78 -18.10 -14.91 -4.45
CA SER A 78 -17.08 -15.77 -5.04
C SER A 78 -17.52 -17.25 -5.08
N GLU A 79 -18.14 -17.75 -4.00
CA GLU A 79 -18.60 -19.15 -3.93
C GLU A 79 -19.81 -19.43 -4.82
N THR A 80 -20.67 -18.43 -5.02
CA THR A 80 -21.88 -18.55 -5.86
C THR A 80 -21.66 -18.10 -7.30
N GLY A 81 -20.47 -17.59 -7.63
CA GLY A 81 -20.16 -17.10 -8.96
C GLY A 81 -20.84 -15.77 -9.33
N VAL A 82 -21.46 -15.09 -8.37
CA VAL A 82 -22.10 -13.77 -8.59
C VAL A 82 -21.06 -12.72 -8.99
N PHE A 83 -19.88 -12.78 -8.40
CA PHE A 83 -18.69 -12.04 -8.84
C PHE A 83 -17.53 -13.00 -9.05
N LEU A 84 -16.93 -12.96 -10.23
CA LEU A 84 -15.65 -13.61 -10.44
C LEU A 84 -14.60 -12.76 -9.73
N VAL A 85 -14.07 -13.25 -8.62
CA VAL A 85 -13.02 -12.57 -7.85
C VAL A 85 -11.68 -12.85 -8.52
N ASP A 86 -11.18 -11.90 -9.28
CA ASP A 86 -9.86 -11.97 -9.88
C ASP A 86 -8.78 -11.59 -8.85
N ALA A 87 -7.90 -12.53 -8.52
CA ALA A 87 -6.79 -12.31 -7.60
C ALA A 87 -5.76 -11.32 -8.16
N GLU A 88 -5.52 -11.35 -9.48
CA GLU A 88 -4.60 -10.44 -10.17
C GLU A 88 -5.13 -9.01 -10.11
N MET A 89 -6.41 -8.81 -10.33
CA MET A 89 -7.07 -7.50 -10.23
C MET A 89 -6.96 -6.93 -8.81
N ARG A 90 -7.13 -7.77 -7.77
CA ARG A 90 -6.95 -7.34 -6.38
C ARG A 90 -5.52 -6.90 -6.08
N GLU A 91 -4.54 -7.65 -6.57
CA GLU A 91 -3.12 -7.32 -6.41
C GLU A 91 -2.80 -6.04 -7.18
N ALA A 92 -3.22 -5.91 -8.43
CA ALA A 92 -3.02 -4.72 -9.24
C ALA A 92 -3.59 -3.45 -8.58
N SER A 93 -4.83 -3.50 -8.07
CA SER A 93 -5.44 -2.37 -7.32
C SER A 93 -4.64 -2.02 -6.06
N SER A 94 -4.16 -3.03 -5.33
CA SER A 94 -3.34 -2.80 -4.14
C SER A 94 -1.99 -2.16 -4.47
N GLU A 95 -1.34 -2.58 -5.57
CA GLU A 95 -0.08 -2.00 -6.04
C GLU A 95 -0.27 -0.57 -6.55
N ARG A 96 -1.33 -0.28 -7.34
CA ARG A 96 -1.65 1.10 -7.78
C ARG A 96 -1.77 2.05 -6.60
N ARG A 97 -2.53 1.67 -5.57
CA ARG A 97 -2.70 2.49 -4.38
C ARG A 97 -1.41 2.71 -3.59
N ARG A 98 -0.52 1.71 -3.55
CA ARG A 98 0.80 1.87 -2.93
C ARG A 98 1.70 2.79 -3.74
N ILE A 99 1.58 2.77 -5.07
CA ILE A 99 2.26 3.70 -5.97
C ILE A 99 1.76 5.13 -5.71
N ASP A 100 0.44 5.34 -5.66
CA ASP A 100 -0.15 6.65 -5.38
C ASP A 100 0.28 7.20 -4.01
N ALA A 101 0.34 6.32 -2.99
CA ALA A 101 0.84 6.71 -1.68
C ALA A 101 2.31 7.14 -1.70
N LEU A 102 3.18 6.47 -2.47
CA LEU A 102 4.57 6.86 -2.65
C LEU A 102 4.69 8.23 -3.34
N LEU A 103 3.87 8.50 -4.36
CA LEU A 103 3.89 9.79 -5.05
C LEU A 103 3.45 10.93 -4.13
N ALA A 104 2.49 10.66 -3.24
CA ALA A 104 2.03 11.65 -2.26
C ALA A 104 3.08 12.00 -1.18
N GLU A 105 4.13 11.20 -1.02
CA GLU A 105 5.25 11.51 -0.10
C GLU A 105 6.16 12.63 -0.64
N VAL A 106 6.17 12.86 -1.96
CA VAL A 106 7.00 13.90 -2.58
C VAL A 106 6.25 15.23 -2.56
N ALA A 107 6.91 16.30 -2.12
CA ALA A 107 6.33 17.64 -2.15
C ALA A 107 5.85 18.02 -3.56
N ALA A 108 4.78 18.83 -3.65
CA ALA A 108 4.19 19.29 -4.92
C ALA A 108 5.04 20.42 -5.54
N ASP A 109 6.25 20.07 -5.96
CA ASP A 109 7.23 20.95 -6.61
C ASP A 109 7.85 20.23 -7.82
N ASP A 110 8.94 20.79 -8.37
CA ASP A 110 9.64 20.23 -9.53
C ASP A 110 10.11 18.80 -9.33
N ARG A 111 10.32 18.36 -8.08
CA ARG A 111 10.69 16.98 -7.74
C ARG A 111 9.57 16.02 -8.02
N SER A 112 8.33 16.41 -7.74
CA SER A 112 7.14 15.59 -8.07
C SER A 112 6.98 15.41 -9.57
N ALA A 113 7.32 16.44 -10.37
CA ALA A 113 7.31 16.36 -11.83
C ALA A 113 8.34 15.33 -12.35
N ILE A 114 9.55 15.31 -11.77
CA ILE A 114 10.60 14.33 -12.14
C ILE A 114 10.17 12.91 -11.80
N VAL A 115 9.64 12.68 -10.60
CA VAL A 115 9.13 11.35 -10.18
C VAL A 115 7.93 10.94 -11.05
N GLY A 116 7.05 11.88 -11.38
CA GLY A 116 5.93 11.66 -12.29
C GLY A 116 6.36 11.26 -13.70
N ALA A 117 7.39 11.92 -14.24
CA ALA A 117 7.99 11.57 -15.53
C ALA A 117 8.62 10.16 -15.51
N TYR A 118 9.31 9.80 -14.42
CA TYR A 118 9.83 8.45 -14.25
C TYR A 118 8.72 7.39 -14.13
N LEU A 119 7.66 7.68 -13.38
CA LEU A 119 6.49 6.79 -13.34
C LEU A 119 5.88 6.59 -14.73
N LYS A 120 5.73 7.66 -15.51
CA LYS A 120 5.24 7.55 -16.90
C LYS A 120 6.12 6.62 -17.72
N TYR A 121 7.43 6.81 -17.69
CA TYR A 121 8.39 5.92 -18.35
C TYR A 121 8.22 4.46 -17.94
N LEU A 122 8.03 4.17 -16.64
CA LEU A 122 7.80 2.83 -16.15
C LEU A 122 6.45 2.25 -16.58
N LYS A 123 5.39 3.08 -16.63
CA LYS A 123 4.06 2.67 -17.13
C LYS A 123 4.07 2.34 -18.62
N ASP A 124 4.80 3.10 -19.43
CA ASP A 124 4.95 2.81 -20.84
C ASP A 124 5.60 1.42 -21.04
N ARG A 125 6.57 1.07 -20.22
CA ARG A 125 7.17 -0.28 -20.20
C ARG A 125 6.21 -1.37 -19.71
N GLU A 126 5.31 -1.05 -18.76
CA GLU A 126 4.27 -1.98 -18.33
C GLU A 126 3.30 -2.32 -19.46
N VAL A 127 2.86 -1.32 -20.21
CA VAL A 127 1.99 -1.50 -21.39
C VAL A 127 2.64 -2.41 -22.42
N ASN A 128 3.97 -2.33 -22.58
CA ASN A 128 4.75 -3.20 -23.48
C ASN A 128 5.02 -4.60 -22.87
N GLY A 129 4.56 -4.89 -21.66
CA GLY A 129 4.78 -6.18 -21.00
C GLY A 129 6.20 -6.39 -20.45
N GLU A 130 7.03 -5.33 -20.39
CA GLU A 130 8.42 -5.40 -19.93
C GLU A 130 8.58 -5.33 -18.41
N THR A 131 7.55 -4.91 -17.71
CA THR A 131 7.56 -4.76 -16.25
C THR A 131 6.16 -4.98 -15.67
N SER A 132 6.04 -5.04 -14.35
CA SER A 132 4.76 -5.20 -13.62
C SER A 132 4.54 -4.04 -12.65
N LEU A 133 3.29 -3.81 -12.21
CA LEU A 133 2.94 -2.81 -11.19
C LEU A 133 3.78 -2.97 -9.91
N ARG A 134 4.02 -4.21 -9.49
CA ARG A 134 4.87 -4.50 -8.34
C ARG A 134 6.31 -4.02 -8.57
N SER A 135 6.86 -4.30 -9.75
CA SER A 135 8.22 -3.86 -10.13
C SER A 135 8.30 -2.34 -10.22
N ILE A 136 7.26 -1.68 -10.77
CA ILE A 136 7.15 -0.21 -10.79
C ILE A 136 7.23 0.35 -9.38
N ARG A 137 6.43 -0.17 -8.45
CA ARG A 137 6.47 0.28 -7.05
C ARG A 137 7.86 0.10 -6.41
N LEU A 138 8.50 -1.03 -6.67
CA LEU A 138 9.85 -1.30 -6.13
C LEU A 138 10.90 -0.37 -6.72
N ALA A 139 10.78 0.02 -7.99
CA ALA A 139 11.67 0.98 -8.65
C ALA A 139 11.40 2.43 -8.19
N LEU A 140 10.14 2.80 -7.94
CA LEU A 140 9.77 4.14 -7.47
C LEU A 140 10.23 4.41 -6.04
N ARG A 141 10.20 3.41 -5.15
CA ARG A 141 10.49 3.63 -3.73
C ARG A 141 11.86 4.27 -3.48
N PRO A 142 13.00 3.77 -4.01
CA PRO A 142 14.28 4.43 -3.83
C PRO A 142 14.35 5.78 -4.55
N ALA A 143 13.66 5.97 -5.69
CA ALA A 143 13.59 7.25 -6.38
C ALA A 143 12.91 8.31 -5.51
N VAL A 144 11.73 8.01 -4.96
CA VAL A 144 11.01 8.87 -4.01
C VAL A 144 11.87 9.18 -2.78
N SER A 145 12.51 8.17 -2.18
CA SER A 145 13.36 8.38 -1.01
C SER A 145 14.54 9.31 -1.29
N LEU A 146 15.21 9.18 -2.45
CA LEU A 146 16.27 10.09 -2.87
C LEU A 146 15.75 11.51 -3.04
N MET A 147 14.58 11.68 -3.68
CA MET A 147 13.98 12.99 -3.94
C MET A 147 13.51 13.69 -2.66
N ILE A 148 13.06 12.94 -1.66
CA ILE A 148 12.72 13.49 -0.33
C ILE A 148 14.00 13.94 0.39
N GLU A 149 15.08 13.16 0.37
CA GLU A 149 16.34 13.56 0.99
C GLU A 149 16.96 14.80 0.33
N GLN A 150 16.70 15.00 -0.96
CA GLN A 150 17.08 16.21 -1.71
C GLN A 150 16.31 17.47 -1.27
N ALA A 151 15.25 17.37 -0.47
CA ALA A 151 14.39 18.49 -0.06
C ALA A 151 15.15 19.67 0.59
N ASN A 152 16.36 19.44 1.09
CA ASN A 152 17.22 20.46 1.70
C ASN A 152 18.16 21.17 0.68
N GLY A 153 18.01 20.88 -0.63
CA GLY A 153 18.84 21.47 -1.70
C GLY A 153 18.04 22.41 -2.59
N ASP A 154 18.72 23.43 -3.17
CA ASP A 154 18.09 24.43 -4.05
C ASP A 154 17.69 23.87 -5.43
N LYS A 155 18.08 22.66 -5.77
CA LYS A 155 17.85 22.04 -7.08
C LYS A 155 16.91 20.85 -6.98
N ALA A 156 15.96 20.76 -7.91
CA ALA A 156 15.05 19.63 -8.01
C ALA A 156 15.75 18.32 -8.44
N ILE A 157 16.79 18.44 -9.28
CA ILE A 157 17.56 17.28 -9.76
C ILE A 157 18.63 16.91 -8.74
N PRO A 158 18.73 15.65 -8.33
CA PRO A 158 19.75 15.19 -7.39
C PRO A 158 21.17 15.43 -7.91
N SER A 159 22.06 15.84 -7.01
CA SER A 159 23.50 15.91 -7.28
C SER A 159 24.19 14.58 -6.96
N GLN A 160 25.42 14.39 -7.45
CA GLN A 160 26.22 13.22 -7.08
C GLN A 160 26.42 13.11 -5.56
N SER A 161 26.64 14.25 -4.88
CA SER A 161 26.79 14.27 -3.42
C SER A 161 25.53 13.83 -2.69
N SER A 162 24.34 14.19 -3.18
CA SER A 162 23.06 13.74 -2.62
C SER A 162 22.85 12.24 -2.83
N LEU A 163 23.19 11.72 -4.00
CA LEU A 163 23.13 10.29 -4.29
C LEU A 163 24.10 9.49 -3.40
N ASP A 164 25.34 9.98 -3.22
CA ASP A 164 26.32 9.34 -2.36
C ASP A 164 25.85 9.34 -0.90
N ALA A 165 25.31 10.46 -0.41
CA ALA A 165 24.73 10.55 0.94
C ALA A 165 23.58 9.57 1.14
N PHE A 166 22.66 9.47 0.16
CA PHE A 166 21.58 8.50 0.16
C PHE A 166 22.12 7.05 0.24
N LEU A 167 23.12 6.71 -0.57
CA LEU A 167 23.69 5.37 -0.60
C LEU A 167 24.51 5.03 0.64
N VAL A 168 25.11 6.01 1.32
CA VAL A 168 25.72 5.82 2.64
C VAL A 168 24.65 5.47 3.69
N LYS A 169 23.48 6.07 3.60
CA LYS A 169 22.34 5.75 4.49
C LYS A 169 21.72 4.40 4.15
N SER A 170 21.60 4.09 2.88
CA SER A 170 20.84 2.94 2.36
C SER A 170 21.64 2.17 1.29
N PRO A 171 22.79 1.55 1.65
CA PRO A 171 23.71 0.93 0.67
C PRO A 171 23.06 -0.23 -0.09
N GLY A 172 22.07 -0.90 0.49
CA GLY A 172 21.30 -1.96 -0.16
C GLY A 172 20.42 -1.47 -1.32
N GLN A 173 20.20 -0.15 -1.44
CA GLN A 173 19.37 0.43 -2.50
C GLN A 173 20.15 0.68 -3.80
N LYS A 174 21.45 0.43 -3.85
CA LYS A 174 22.28 0.68 -5.03
C LYS A 174 21.73 0.04 -6.31
N ALA A 175 21.34 -1.22 -6.25
CA ALA A 175 20.78 -1.92 -7.41
C ALA A 175 19.39 -1.38 -7.79
N ALA A 176 18.57 -1.08 -6.79
CA ALA A 176 17.20 -0.61 -7.00
C ALA A 176 17.13 0.82 -7.55
N ILE A 177 18.07 1.71 -7.16
CA ILE A 177 18.11 3.10 -7.63
C ILE A 177 18.67 3.24 -9.05
N TRP A 178 19.36 2.22 -9.56
CA TRP A 178 20.05 2.26 -10.85
C TRP A 178 19.13 2.69 -12.00
N GLY A 179 17.92 2.12 -12.06
CA GLY A 179 16.95 2.45 -13.10
C GLY A 179 16.53 3.93 -13.11
N PHE A 180 16.34 4.52 -11.92
CA PHE A 180 16.04 5.95 -11.79
C PHE A 180 17.22 6.82 -12.19
N ILE A 181 18.44 6.47 -11.78
CA ILE A 181 19.66 7.22 -12.17
C ILE A 181 19.88 7.15 -13.67
N SER A 182 19.71 5.99 -14.30
CA SER A 182 19.79 5.85 -15.76
C SER A 182 18.74 6.73 -16.47
N PHE A 183 17.52 6.79 -15.93
CA PHE A 183 16.47 7.68 -16.43
C PHE A 183 16.86 9.15 -16.31
N LEU A 184 17.42 9.59 -15.17
CA LEU A 184 17.88 10.96 -14.97
C LEU A 184 19.00 11.32 -15.97
N ASN A 185 19.99 10.46 -16.10
CA ASN A 185 21.11 10.69 -17.02
C ASN A 185 20.65 10.81 -18.47
N ALA A 186 19.66 10.03 -18.88
CA ALA A 186 19.14 10.06 -20.23
C ALA A 186 18.23 11.26 -20.54
N ASN A 187 17.49 11.79 -19.55
CA ASN A 187 16.44 12.78 -19.79
C ASN A 187 16.76 14.18 -19.23
N TYR A 188 17.75 14.31 -18.32
CA TYR A 188 18.08 15.56 -17.64
C TYR A 188 19.55 15.92 -17.74
N GLU A 189 20.28 15.33 -18.69
CA GLU A 189 21.70 15.64 -18.96
C GLU A 189 22.59 15.55 -17.71
N THR A 190 22.32 14.58 -16.84
CA THR A 190 23.13 14.31 -15.66
C THR A 190 24.15 13.19 -15.93
N ASP A 191 25.20 13.13 -15.14
CA ASP A 191 26.23 12.07 -15.18
C ASP A 191 26.37 11.42 -13.78
N LEU A 192 25.24 10.98 -13.23
CA LEU A 192 25.17 10.39 -11.90
C LEU A 192 25.61 8.93 -11.94
N VAL A 193 26.45 8.53 -10.98
CA VAL A 193 26.92 7.15 -10.84
C VAL A 193 26.65 6.64 -9.44
N PRO A 194 25.83 5.59 -9.26
CA PRO A 194 25.56 5.00 -7.96
C PRO A 194 26.81 4.30 -7.40
N ARG A 195 27.50 4.92 -6.46
CA ARG A 195 28.67 4.40 -5.77
C ARG A 195 28.34 4.16 -4.31
N VAL A 196 28.84 3.05 -3.75
CA VAL A 196 28.78 2.80 -2.31
C VAL A 196 30.19 2.90 -1.79
N ASP A 197 30.42 3.86 -0.90
CA ASP A 197 31.69 3.95 -0.17
C ASP A 197 31.67 2.96 1.02
N PRO A 198 32.49 1.90 0.99
CA PRO A 198 32.48 0.89 2.04
C PRO A 198 32.95 1.45 3.39
N ILE A 199 33.85 2.44 3.38
CA ILE A 199 34.45 3.03 4.59
C ILE A 199 33.39 3.87 5.30
N GLN A 200 32.74 4.80 4.58
CA GLN A 200 31.67 5.64 5.13
C GLN A 200 30.46 4.81 5.57
N THR A 201 30.10 3.81 4.80
CA THR A 201 28.99 2.89 5.15
C THR A 201 29.30 2.14 6.46
N ARG A 202 30.53 1.67 6.65
CA ARG A 202 30.96 0.97 7.86
C ARG A 202 30.99 1.91 9.07
N ALA A 203 31.54 3.10 8.91
CA ALA A 203 31.58 4.12 9.96
C ALA A 203 30.17 4.50 10.44
N ARG A 204 29.24 4.71 9.51
CA ARG A 204 27.84 5.02 9.84
C ARG A 204 27.15 3.87 10.59
N ARG A 205 27.30 2.62 10.15
CA ARG A 205 26.76 1.45 10.85
C ARG A 205 27.28 1.33 12.28
N HIS A 206 28.56 1.66 12.47
CA HIS A 206 29.16 1.68 13.81
C HIS A 206 28.50 2.74 14.69
N LYS A 207 28.41 3.96 14.18
CA LYS A 207 27.74 5.07 14.89
C LYS A 207 26.29 4.76 15.26
N GLN A 208 25.51 4.19 14.33
CA GLN A 208 24.11 3.81 14.61
C GLN A 208 24.00 2.74 15.73
N LYS A 209 24.92 1.78 15.75
CA LYS A 209 24.97 0.77 16.82
C LYS A 209 25.32 1.37 18.17
N GLU A 210 26.23 2.34 18.20
CA GLU A 210 26.60 3.07 19.41
C GLU A 210 25.41 3.90 19.93
N GLU A 211 24.72 4.62 19.05
CA GLU A 211 23.52 5.40 19.40
C GLU A 211 22.41 4.49 19.96
N GLN A 212 22.15 3.34 19.31
CA GLN A 212 21.17 2.35 19.79
C GLN A 212 21.56 1.77 21.16
N LEU A 213 22.85 1.51 21.37
CA LEU A 213 23.34 0.99 22.66
C LEU A 213 23.17 2.03 23.76
N ILE A 214 23.48 3.29 23.49
CA ILE A 214 23.29 4.40 24.44
C ILE A 214 21.79 4.56 24.80
N GLU A 215 20.89 4.48 23.81
CA GLU A 215 19.45 4.56 24.01
C GLU A 215 18.95 3.40 24.90
N LEU A 216 19.39 2.17 24.63
CA LEU A 216 19.03 0.99 25.42
C LEU A 216 19.56 1.07 26.86
N LEU A 217 20.74 1.65 27.07
CA LEU A 217 21.32 1.83 28.40
C LEU A 217 20.70 3.00 29.16
N GLY A 218 20.11 3.98 28.45
CA GLY A 218 19.42 5.12 29.01
C GLY A 218 17.96 4.85 29.40
N GLU A 219 17.35 3.75 28.95
CA GLU A 219 16.01 3.37 29.37
C GLU A 219 16.02 2.85 30.83
N PRO A 220 15.22 3.44 31.77
CA PRO A 220 15.12 2.92 33.12
C PRO A 220 14.51 1.50 33.06
N VAL A 221 15.25 0.54 33.59
CA VAL A 221 14.78 -0.85 33.76
C VAL A 221 13.44 -0.81 34.45
N LYS A 222 12.34 -1.11 33.76
CA LYS A 222 11.02 -1.30 34.37
C LYS A 222 11.13 -2.47 35.35
N GLY A 223 11.39 -2.15 36.63
CA GLY A 223 11.57 -3.12 37.69
C GLY A 223 10.36 -4.05 37.76
N LYS A 224 10.60 -5.35 37.69
CA LYS A 224 9.68 -6.37 38.13
C LYS A 224 9.27 -6.03 39.59
N ARG A 225 7.99 -5.74 39.81
CA ARG A 225 7.44 -5.64 41.15
C ARG A 225 7.77 -6.94 41.90
N PRO A 226 8.37 -6.90 43.09
CA PRO A 226 8.54 -8.11 43.86
C PRO A 226 7.17 -8.68 44.22
N ALA A 227 7.03 -10.00 44.01
CA ALA A 227 5.84 -10.74 44.41
C ALA A 227 5.70 -10.61 45.95
N HIS A 228 4.53 -10.16 46.40
CA HIS A 228 4.17 -10.19 47.81
C HIS A 228 4.20 -11.64 48.31
N PRO A 229 4.84 -11.91 49.47
CA PRO A 229 4.72 -13.22 50.11
C PRO A 229 3.27 -13.41 50.64
N PRO A 230 2.76 -14.64 50.65
CA PRO A 230 1.43 -14.95 51.15
C PRO A 230 1.43 -14.69 52.68
N MET A 231 0.47 -13.86 53.11
CA MET A 231 0.16 -13.73 54.56
C MET A 231 -0.52 -15.01 55.03
N ASN A 232 0.21 -15.75 55.85
CA ASN A 232 -0.39 -16.78 56.73
C ASN A 232 -1.06 -16.08 57.90
N GLY A 233 -2.33 -16.38 58.08
CA GLY A 233 -3.15 -16.04 59.25
C GLY A 233 -4.45 -16.78 59.13
#